data_f4c7be3e6d2176bdc07a711640ff084d
#
_entry.id   f4c7be3e6d2176bdc07a711640ff084d
#
_cell.length_a   1.000
_cell.length_b   1.000
_cell.length_c   1.000
_cell.angle_alpha   90.00
_cell.angle_beta   90.00
_cell.angle_gamma   90.00
#
_symmetry.space_group_name_H-M   'P 1'
#
loop_
_entity.id
_entity.type
_entity.pdbx_description
1 polymer ?
#
loop_
_entity_poly.entity_id
_entity_poly.type
_entity_poly.pdbx_seq_one_letter_code
_entity_poly.pdbx_strand_id
1 'polypeptide(L)'
;LTSYRQLSVYENNELYQSQVQNYTLSYDYKNIVSMLFFGIDVSWTHNRPDVLYGSYYDGISERITSIKTNETMDVFSAKLRASKGFDWKRLKIGAECGYGYYDSPILLQNEIVRYNGNSLNAKLDISLTPFQWLSFSYNGSYSQSQTRMKTGEDMPLLRTISNNALLEFYFPYDITLGASASHYYNNLNNDDGSFLLGEANIKYTYKRWSFTLSCDNIF
;
A
#
# COMPACT_ATOMS: atom_id res chain seq x y z
N LEU A 1 27.55 -25.19 -1.38
CA LEU A 1 26.51 -24.27 -0.85
C LEU A 1 26.30 -24.62 0.62
N THR A 2 27.03 -23.97 1.52
CA THR A 2 26.86 -24.09 2.98
C THR A 2 25.65 -23.26 3.40
N SER A 3 24.58 -23.92 3.78
CA SER A 3 23.43 -23.32 4.44
C SER A 3 23.86 -22.86 5.85
N TYR A 4 24.00 -21.58 6.05
CA TYR A 4 24.16 -21.01 7.40
C TYR A 4 22.80 -21.10 8.10
N ARG A 5 22.69 -21.99 9.09
CA ARG A 5 21.56 -21.99 10.02
C ARG A 5 21.76 -20.83 10.98
N GLN A 6 20.90 -19.83 10.94
CA GLN A 6 20.75 -18.87 12.01
C GLN A 6 20.29 -19.60 13.26
N LEU A 7 21.13 -19.66 14.28
CA LEU A 7 20.75 -20.13 15.61
C LEU A 7 20.20 -18.94 16.38
N SER A 8 18.88 -18.91 16.57
CA SER A 8 18.25 -17.96 17.48
C SER A 8 18.19 -18.58 18.86
N VAL A 9 18.87 -18.00 19.82
CA VAL A 9 18.83 -18.43 21.23
C VAL A 9 17.87 -17.48 21.97
N TYR A 10 16.79 -18.02 22.51
CA TYR A 10 15.88 -17.27 23.39
C TYR A 10 16.41 -17.39 24.83
N GLU A 11 16.89 -16.30 25.39
CA GLU A 11 17.42 -16.27 26.75
C GLU A 11 16.40 -16.02 27.86
N ASN A 12 15.14 -15.71 27.55
CA ASN A 12 14.18 -15.37 28.62
C ASN A 12 12.78 -15.92 28.34
N ASN A 13 12.27 -16.74 29.27
CA ASN A 13 10.94 -17.35 29.24
C ASN A 13 9.90 -16.50 30.03
N GLU A 14 10.07 -15.20 30.14
CA GLU A 14 9.05 -14.37 30.79
C GLU A 14 7.79 -14.27 29.92
N LEU A 15 6.63 -14.44 30.58
CA LEU A 15 5.35 -14.26 29.90
C LEU A 15 5.21 -12.81 29.44
N TYR A 16 5.04 -12.65 28.15
CA TYR A 16 4.77 -11.36 27.53
C TYR A 16 3.34 -10.89 27.88
N GLN A 17 3.23 -9.71 28.45
CA GLN A 17 1.96 -9.03 28.64
C GLN A 17 2.01 -7.68 27.88
N SER A 18 0.88 -7.30 27.30
CA SER A 18 0.73 -6.00 26.73
C SER A 18 -0.67 -5.45 27.01
N GLN A 19 -0.73 -4.18 27.32
CA GLN A 19 -1.98 -3.46 27.44
C GLN A 19 -2.22 -2.70 26.14
N VAL A 20 -3.28 -3.07 25.41
CA VAL A 20 -3.64 -2.43 24.14
C VAL A 20 -4.96 -1.71 24.29
N GLN A 21 -4.98 -0.45 23.93
CA GLN A 21 -6.17 0.37 23.81
C GLN A 21 -6.33 0.74 22.34
N ASN A 22 -7.49 0.43 21.77
CA ASN A 22 -7.80 0.73 20.39
C ASN A 22 -9.10 1.53 20.30
N TYR A 23 -9.01 2.69 19.69
CA TYR A 23 -10.14 3.58 19.46
C TYR A 23 -10.34 3.70 17.95
N THR A 24 -11.54 3.37 17.48
CA THR A 24 -11.88 3.43 16.06
C THR A 24 -13.17 4.20 15.88
N LEU A 25 -13.16 5.17 14.99
CA LEU A 25 -14.33 5.90 14.53
C LEU A 25 -14.48 5.67 13.03
N SER A 26 -15.65 5.17 12.64
CA SER A 26 -15.97 4.96 11.22
C SER A 26 -17.30 5.63 10.90
N TYR A 27 -17.36 6.31 9.78
CA TYR A 27 -18.57 6.91 9.25
C TYR A 27 -18.68 6.62 7.76
N ASP A 28 -19.80 6.05 7.35
CA ASP A 28 -20.12 5.77 5.94
C ASP A 28 -21.42 6.46 5.56
N TYR A 29 -21.35 7.28 4.53
CA TYR A 29 -22.51 7.86 3.84
C TYR A 29 -22.71 7.20 2.49
N LYS A 30 -23.94 6.72 2.24
CA LYS A 30 -24.29 6.03 1.00
C LYS A 30 -25.60 6.59 0.45
N ASN A 31 -25.52 7.21 -0.71
CA ASN A 31 -26.70 7.67 -1.45
C ASN A 31 -26.73 6.97 -2.82
N ILE A 32 -27.57 5.95 -2.92
CA ILE A 32 -27.70 5.12 -4.13
C ILE A 32 -28.30 5.93 -5.28
N VAL A 33 -29.27 6.79 -5.01
CA VAL A 33 -29.96 7.58 -6.04
C VAL A 33 -29.01 8.55 -6.73
N SER A 34 -28.16 9.22 -5.97
CA SER A 34 -27.15 10.12 -6.50
C SER A 34 -25.83 9.43 -6.81
N MET A 35 -25.72 8.12 -6.57
CA MET A 35 -24.49 7.33 -6.69
C MET A 35 -23.28 7.96 -5.98
N LEU A 36 -23.53 8.60 -4.82
CA LEU A 36 -22.52 9.25 -4.01
C LEU A 36 -22.23 8.39 -2.77
N PHE A 37 -20.98 8.03 -2.60
CA PHE A 37 -20.51 7.27 -1.46
C PHE A 37 -19.33 8.03 -0.84
N PHE A 38 -19.34 8.13 0.48
CA PHE A 38 -18.29 8.79 1.24
C PHE A 38 -18.04 8.01 2.52
N GLY A 39 -16.78 7.84 2.91
CA GLY A 39 -16.42 7.17 4.14
C GLY A 39 -15.20 7.81 4.80
N ILE A 40 -15.22 7.84 6.11
CA ILE A 40 -14.10 8.24 6.96
C ILE A 40 -13.86 7.13 7.97
N ASP A 41 -12.62 6.70 8.09
CA ASP A 41 -12.15 5.81 9.15
C ASP A 41 -10.99 6.50 9.86
N VAL A 42 -11.05 6.57 11.17
CA VAL A 42 -9.98 7.08 12.02
C VAL A 42 -9.73 6.06 13.10
N SER A 43 -8.48 5.67 13.30
CA SER A 43 -8.10 4.79 14.39
C SER A 43 -6.88 5.31 15.12
N TRP A 44 -6.87 5.10 16.43
CA TRP A 44 -5.72 5.31 17.27
C TRP A 44 -5.54 4.08 18.16
N THR A 45 -4.35 3.53 18.13
CA THR A 45 -3.95 2.39 18.94
C THR A 45 -2.82 2.82 19.86
N HIS A 46 -3.03 2.66 21.16
CA HIS A 46 -2.03 2.83 22.19
C HIS A 46 -1.70 1.47 22.78
N ASN A 47 -0.44 1.07 22.68
CA ASN A 47 0.04 -0.22 23.18
C ASN A 47 1.17 0.01 24.18
N ARG A 48 1.08 -0.62 25.34
CA ARG A 48 2.10 -0.63 26.38
C ARG A 48 2.57 -2.05 26.62
N PRO A 49 3.62 -2.51 25.93
CA PRO A 49 4.22 -3.80 26.16
C PRO A 49 5.04 -3.80 27.46
N ASP A 50 5.02 -4.89 28.20
CA ASP A 50 5.87 -5.07 29.39
C ASP A 50 7.31 -5.43 28.99
N VAL A 51 7.49 -6.00 27.79
CA VAL A 51 8.76 -6.50 27.29
C VAL A 51 8.95 -6.07 25.83
N LEU A 52 10.13 -5.54 25.52
CA LEU A 52 10.57 -5.34 24.15
C LEU A 52 11.54 -6.46 23.75
N TYR A 53 11.32 -7.02 22.58
CA TYR A 53 12.24 -7.96 21.94
C TYR A 53 13.06 -7.22 20.90
N GLY A 54 14.33 -7.59 20.78
CA GLY A 54 15.22 -7.02 19.80
C GLY A 54 16.35 -7.96 19.45
N SER A 55 17.10 -7.58 18.42
CA SER A 55 18.26 -8.34 17.96
C SER A 55 19.55 -7.68 18.44
N TYR A 56 20.45 -8.51 18.95
CA TYR A 56 21.82 -8.18 19.23
C TYR A 56 22.71 -8.93 18.24
N TYR A 57 23.51 -8.20 17.50
CA TYR A 57 24.45 -8.74 16.52
C TYR A 57 25.87 -8.78 17.10
N ASP A 58 26.44 -9.99 17.16
CA ASP A 58 27.84 -10.23 17.52
C ASP A 58 28.54 -10.90 16.31
N GLY A 59 29.15 -10.10 15.49
CA GLY A 59 29.74 -10.57 14.22
C GLY A 59 28.66 -11.12 13.27
N ILE A 60 28.68 -12.44 13.04
CA ILE A 60 27.76 -13.14 12.11
C ILE A 60 26.56 -13.73 12.85
N SER A 61 26.57 -13.74 14.19
CA SER A 61 25.48 -14.33 14.97
C SER A 61 24.47 -13.29 15.42
N GLU A 62 23.21 -13.61 15.25
CA GLU A 62 22.08 -12.85 15.77
C GLU A 62 21.57 -13.51 17.04
N ARG A 63 21.46 -12.75 18.12
CA ARG A 63 20.79 -13.17 19.36
C ARG A 63 19.54 -12.36 19.55
N ILE A 64 18.44 -13.01 19.83
CA ILE A 64 17.21 -12.34 20.23
C ILE A 64 17.28 -12.09 21.73
N THR A 65 17.23 -10.82 22.11
CA THR A 65 17.23 -10.38 23.52
C THR A 65 15.90 -9.74 23.87
N SER A 66 15.58 -9.70 25.14
CA SER A 66 14.37 -9.04 25.63
C SER A 66 14.71 -8.16 26.84
N ILE A 67 14.02 -7.05 26.95
CA ILE A 67 14.16 -6.14 28.08
C ILE A 67 12.79 -5.73 28.60
N LYS A 68 12.64 -5.70 29.93
CA LYS A 68 11.43 -5.12 30.54
C LYS A 68 11.40 -3.62 30.29
N THR A 69 10.24 -3.12 29.92
CA THR A 69 10.08 -1.72 29.56
C THR A 69 8.74 -1.16 30.03
N ASN A 70 8.69 0.16 30.17
CA ASN A 70 7.45 0.92 30.35
C ASN A 70 7.17 1.81 29.12
N GLU A 71 7.90 1.61 28.04
CA GLU A 71 7.73 2.38 26.82
C GLU A 71 6.38 2.09 26.15
N THR A 72 5.84 3.07 25.47
CA THR A 72 4.56 2.99 24.79
C THR A 72 4.74 3.09 23.28
N MET A 73 3.87 2.44 22.55
CA MET A 73 3.74 2.50 21.09
C MET A 73 2.43 3.18 20.75
N ASP A 74 2.49 4.18 19.89
CA ASP A 74 1.32 4.88 19.40
C ASP A 74 1.21 4.76 17.91
N VAL A 75 0.04 4.34 17.41
CA VAL A 75 -0.27 4.25 16.00
C VAL A 75 -1.55 5.00 15.72
N PHE A 76 -1.47 5.96 14.83
CA PHE A 76 -2.62 6.71 14.34
C PHE A 76 -2.82 6.45 12.86
N SER A 77 -4.06 6.23 12.43
CA SER A 77 -4.41 6.17 11.03
C SER A 77 -5.71 6.91 10.74
N ALA A 78 -5.75 7.60 9.63
CA ALA A 78 -6.95 8.24 9.10
C ALA A 78 -7.08 7.89 7.62
N LYS A 79 -8.28 7.49 7.21
CA LYS A 79 -8.60 7.12 5.83
C LYS A 79 -9.89 7.80 5.40
N LEU A 80 -9.86 8.45 4.26
CA LEU A 80 -10.99 9.11 3.64
C LEU A 80 -11.22 8.47 2.28
N ARG A 81 -12.47 8.13 1.99
CA ARG A 81 -12.90 7.53 0.72
C ARG A 81 -14.06 8.34 0.17
N ALA A 82 -14.03 8.62 -1.10
CA ALA A 82 -15.14 9.23 -1.80
C ALA A 82 -15.30 8.61 -3.17
N SER A 83 -16.53 8.33 -3.58
CA SER A 83 -16.80 7.92 -4.95
C SER A 83 -18.13 8.49 -5.44
N LYS A 84 -18.13 8.85 -6.70
CA LYS A 84 -19.29 9.41 -7.38
C LYS A 84 -19.48 8.75 -8.73
N GLY A 85 -20.70 8.26 -8.96
CA GLY A 85 -21.16 7.84 -10.27
C GLY A 85 -21.94 8.97 -10.95
N PHE A 86 -21.84 9.04 -12.26
CA PHE A 86 -22.58 9.95 -13.12
C PHE A 86 -23.23 9.14 -14.23
N ASP A 87 -24.50 9.39 -14.51
CA ASP A 87 -25.21 8.75 -15.61
C ASP A 87 -24.62 9.13 -16.97
N TRP A 88 -24.03 10.32 -17.04
CA TRP A 88 -23.34 10.79 -18.22
C TRP A 88 -22.19 9.87 -18.58
N LYS A 89 -22.34 9.17 -19.71
CA LYS A 89 -21.32 8.23 -20.24
C LYS A 89 -20.86 7.17 -19.22
N ARG A 90 -21.70 6.85 -18.23
CA ARG A 90 -21.37 5.91 -17.15
C ARG A 90 -20.03 6.23 -16.46
N LEU A 91 -19.78 7.50 -16.23
CA LEU A 91 -18.56 7.95 -15.55
C LEU A 91 -18.63 7.59 -14.06
N LYS A 92 -17.58 6.96 -13.55
CA LYS A 92 -17.37 6.76 -12.11
C LYS A 92 -16.01 7.35 -11.74
N ILE A 93 -15.97 8.08 -10.65
CA ILE A 93 -14.74 8.62 -10.07
C ILE A 93 -14.69 8.18 -8.62
N GLY A 94 -13.61 7.56 -8.21
CA GLY A 94 -13.30 7.18 -6.85
C GLY A 94 -11.99 7.82 -6.42
N ALA A 95 -11.93 8.33 -5.20
CA ALA A 95 -10.72 8.84 -4.59
C ALA A 95 -10.58 8.31 -3.17
N GLU A 96 -9.38 7.99 -2.78
CA GLU A 96 -9.03 7.55 -1.44
C GLU A 96 -7.77 8.31 -1.00
N CYS A 97 -7.76 8.79 0.25
CA CYS A 97 -6.60 9.38 0.88
C CYS A 97 -6.43 8.78 2.27
N GLY A 98 -5.22 8.34 2.59
CA GLY A 98 -4.89 7.75 3.87
C GLY A 98 -3.65 8.41 4.45
N TYR A 99 -3.68 8.69 5.75
CA TYR A 99 -2.54 9.15 6.52
C TYR A 99 -2.30 8.20 7.68
N GLY A 100 -1.05 7.83 7.89
CA GLY A 100 -0.61 7.02 9.01
C GLY A 100 0.54 7.70 9.75
N TYR A 101 0.53 7.58 11.07
CA TYR A 101 1.63 7.98 11.95
C TYR A 101 1.86 6.88 12.96
N TYR A 102 3.12 6.60 13.26
CA TYR A 102 3.50 5.69 14.32
C TYR A 102 4.69 6.25 15.10
N ASP A 103 4.70 5.98 16.39
CA ASP A 103 5.83 6.21 17.30
C ASP A 103 6.04 4.93 18.12
N SER A 104 7.18 4.32 18.00
CA SER A 104 7.46 2.99 18.57
C SER A 104 8.89 2.89 19.07
N PRO A 105 9.12 2.30 20.25
CA PRO A 105 10.43 1.88 20.70
C PRO A 105 10.82 0.56 20.02
N ILE A 106 12.08 0.40 19.70
CA ILE A 106 12.72 -0.86 19.31
C ILE A 106 13.90 -1.12 20.22
N LEU A 107 14.20 -2.38 20.45
CA LEU A 107 15.43 -2.79 21.11
C LEU A 107 16.49 -3.13 20.06
N LEU A 108 17.53 -2.33 19.97
CA LEU A 108 18.62 -2.53 19.04
C LEU A 108 19.95 -2.51 19.83
N GLN A 109 20.77 -3.55 19.67
CA GLN A 109 22.05 -3.67 20.38
C GLN A 109 21.95 -3.45 21.91
N ASN A 110 20.85 -3.97 22.53
CA ASN A 110 20.52 -3.82 23.94
C ASN A 110 20.17 -2.37 24.37
N GLU A 111 19.98 -1.46 23.45
CA GLU A 111 19.53 -0.10 23.71
C GLU A 111 18.12 0.12 23.18
N ILE A 112 17.30 0.84 23.95
CA ILE A 112 15.96 1.22 23.48
C ILE A 112 16.10 2.47 22.62
N VAL A 113 15.80 2.33 21.35
CA VAL A 113 15.78 3.41 20.37
C VAL A 113 14.35 3.71 19.98
N ARG A 114 13.92 4.96 20.04
CA ARG A 114 12.61 5.36 19.51
C ARG A 114 12.71 5.77 18.05
N TYR A 115 11.76 5.31 17.29
CA TYR A 115 11.58 5.74 15.92
C TYR A 115 10.13 6.13 15.68
N ASN A 116 9.93 7.16 14.89
CA ASN A 116 8.62 7.57 14.44
C ASN A 116 8.58 7.63 12.91
N GLY A 117 7.41 7.52 12.38
CA GLY A 117 7.23 7.64 10.94
C GLY A 117 5.84 8.09 10.57
N ASN A 118 5.76 8.61 9.38
CA ASN A 118 4.51 8.98 8.77
C ASN A 118 4.39 8.39 7.38
N SER A 119 3.18 8.14 6.96
CA SER A 119 2.85 7.68 5.62
C SER A 119 1.65 8.45 5.08
N LEU A 120 1.70 8.77 3.81
CA LEU A 120 0.59 9.36 3.06
C LEU A 120 0.35 8.48 1.84
N ASN A 121 -0.90 8.07 1.65
CA ASN A 121 -1.33 7.30 0.50
C ASN A 121 -2.50 8.01 -0.16
N ALA A 122 -2.49 8.11 -1.48
CA ALA A 122 -3.60 8.63 -2.26
C ALA A 122 -3.86 7.71 -3.44
N LYS A 123 -5.14 7.48 -3.76
CA LYS A 123 -5.57 6.69 -4.92
C LYS A 123 -6.65 7.44 -5.67
N LEU A 124 -6.65 7.31 -6.98
CA LEU A 124 -7.64 7.86 -7.88
C LEU A 124 -8.05 6.78 -8.89
N ASP A 125 -9.33 6.46 -8.93
CA ASP A 125 -9.92 5.50 -9.84
C ASP A 125 -10.93 6.23 -10.73
N ILE A 126 -10.78 6.10 -12.04
CA ILE A 126 -11.70 6.66 -13.02
C ILE A 126 -12.12 5.54 -13.96
N SER A 127 -13.42 5.40 -14.16
CA SER A 127 -13.99 4.48 -15.15
C SER A 127 -15.02 5.22 -15.99
N LEU A 128 -14.89 5.13 -17.29
CA LEU A 128 -15.71 5.85 -18.27
C LEU A 128 -16.08 4.91 -19.41
N THR A 129 -17.36 4.80 -19.73
CA THR A 129 -17.86 4.05 -20.89
C THR A 129 -18.67 5.00 -21.78
N PRO A 130 -17.98 5.82 -22.61
CA PRO A 130 -18.64 6.87 -23.39
C PRO A 130 -19.54 6.31 -24.48
N PHE A 131 -19.25 5.10 -24.96
CA PHE A 131 -20.01 4.37 -25.98
C PHE A 131 -20.04 2.89 -25.60
N GLN A 132 -20.99 2.14 -26.15
CA GLN A 132 -21.12 0.70 -25.89
C GLN A 132 -19.90 -0.09 -26.37
N TRP A 133 -19.17 0.45 -27.35
CA TRP A 133 -18.00 -0.17 -27.95
C TRP A 133 -16.65 0.34 -27.39
N LEU A 134 -16.67 1.29 -26.40
CA LEU A 134 -15.45 1.91 -25.86
C LEU A 134 -15.54 2.02 -24.34
N SER A 135 -14.55 1.50 -23.66
CA SER A 135 -14.35 1.67 -22.22
C SER A 135 -12.93 2.21 -21.95
N PHE A 136 -12.83 3.07 -20.96
CA PHE A 136 -11.59 3.63 -20.45
C PHE A 136 -11.56 3.47 -18.94
N SER A 137 -10.45 3.00 -18.40
CA SER A 137 -10.21 3.00 -16.97
C SER A 137 -8.82 3.55 -16.65
N TYR A 138 -8.75 4.27 -15.54
CA TYR A 138 -7.49 4.81 -15.02
C TYR A 138 -7.43 4.56 -13.51
N ASN A 139 -6.28 4.05 -13.06
CA ASN A 139 -5.96 3.86 -11.67
C ASN A 139 -4.63 4.56 -11.38
N GLY A 140 -4.66 5.58 -10.54
CA GLY A 140 -3.48 6.28 -10.08
C GLY A 140 -3.26 6.02 -8.59
N SER A 141 -2.03 5.81 -8.16
CA SER A 141 -1.67 5.73 -6.75
C SER A 141 -0.40 6.51 -6.46
N TYR A 142 -0.41 7.18 -5.33
CA TYR A 142 0.73 7.86 -4.74
C TYR A 142 0.93 7.35 -3.33
N SER A 143 2.16 7.01 -2.99
CA SER A 143 2.56 6.64 -1.64
C SER A 143 3.82 7.38 -1.25
N GLN A 144 3.83 7.92 -0.05
CA GLN A 144 4.98 8.58 0.56
C GLN A 144 5.14 8.07 1.97
N SER A 145 6.37 7.72 2.38
CA SER A 145 6.67 7.35 3.75
C SER A 145 8.02 7.90 4.18
N GLN A 146 8.09 8.29 5.44
CA GLN A 146 9.31 8.75 6.08
C GLN A 146 9.40 8.16 7.48
N THR A 147 10.57 7.62 7.81
CA THR A 147 10.89 7.11 9.14
C THR A 147 12.05 7.92 9.70
N ARG A 148 11.98 8.28 10.97
CA ARG A 148 13.00 9.04 11.69
C ARG A 148 13.39 8.31 12.95
N MET A 149 14.66 8.20 13.20
CA MET A 149 15.20 7.67 14.45
C MET A 149 15.64 8.82 15.34
N LYS A 150 15.29 8.79 16.63
CA LYS A 150 15.70 9.86 17.57
C LYS A 150 17.21 9.94 17.83
N THR A 151 17.93 8.86 17.53
CA THR A 151 19.36 8.73 17.84
C THR A 151 20.26 8.66 16.62
N GLY A 152 19.73 8.81 15.40
CA GLY A 152 20.49 8.58 14.17
C GLY A 152 20.09 9.51 13.03
N GLU A 153 20.62 9.20 11.87
CA GLU A 153 20.24 9.88 10.63
C GLU A 153 18.79 9.58 10.26
N ASP A 154 18.09 10.60 9.79
CA ASP A 154 16.75 10.43 9.23
C ASP A 154 16.83 9.52 8.00
N MET A 155 15.94 8.54 7.92
CA MET A 155 15.80 7.75 6.71
C MET A 155 15.30 8.61 5.54
N PRO A 156 15.77 8.34 4.32
CA PRO A 156 15.31 9.09 3.16
C PRO A 156 13.79 8.99 2.98
N LEU A 157 13.21 10.08 2.51
CA LEU A 157 11.80 10.11 2.17
C LEU A 157 11.56 9.21 0.95
N LEU A 158 10.76 8.15 1.14
CA LEU A 158 10.37 7.23 0.08
C LEU A 158 9.13 7.74 -0.61
N ARG A 159 9.15 7.79 -1.93
CA ARG A 159 8.00 8.14 -2.78
C ARG A 159 7.82 7.12 -3.86
N THR A 160 6.57 6.69 -4.04
CA THR A 160 6.19 5.78 -5.12
C THR A 160 4.95 6.33 -5.82
N ILE A 161 5.00 6.34 -7.14
CA ILE A 161 3.86 6.71 -7.98
C ILE A 161 3.60 5.54 -8.92
N SER A 162 2.35 5.12 -9.03
CA SER A 162 1.93 4.13 -10.01
C SER A 162 0.68 4.64 -10.72
N ASN A 163 0.73 4.65 -12.04
CA ASN A 163 -0.39 5.02 -12.88
C ASN A 163 -0.63 3.89 -13.87
N ASN A 164 -1.87 3.53 -14.05
CA ASN A 164 -2.29 2.55 -15.05
C ASN A 164 -3.50 3.09 -15.81
N ALA A 165 -3.41 3.12 -17.12
CA ALA A 165 -4.50 3.49 -18.01
C ALA A 165 -4.80 2.32 -18.94
N LEU A 166 -6.07 1.93 -19.04
CA LEU A 166 -6.56 0.86 -19.90
C LEU A 166 -7.65 1.40 -20.81
N LEU A 167 -7.52 1.11 -22.07
CA LEU A 167 -8.49 1.42 -23.11
C LEU A 167 -8.95 0.12 -23.78
N GLU A 168 -10.25 -0.10 -23.83
CA GLU A 168 -10.84 -1.30 -24.41
C GLU A 168 -11.85 -0.92 -25.49
N PHE A 169 -11.71 -1.57 -26.65
CA PHE A 169 -12.63 -1.46 -27.78
C PHE A 169 -13.37 -2.79 -27.97
N TYR A 170 -14.69 -2.73 -27.96
CA TYR A 170 -15.57 -3.88 -28.16
C TYR A 170 -16.14 -3.83 -29.57
N PHE A 171 -15.74 -4.78 -30.40
CA PHE A 171 -16.19 -4.89 -31.77
C PHE A 171 -17.31 -5.94 -31.93
N PRO A 172 -18.08 -5.89 -33.02
CA PRO A 172 -18.96 -7.00 -33.41
C PRO A 172 -18.21 -8.33 -33.46
N TYR A 173 -18.94 -9.42 -33.33
CA TYR A 173 -18.44 -10.79 -33.34
C TYR A 173 -17.56 -11.17 -32.16
N ASP A 174 -17.81 -10.57 -30.99
CA ASP A 174 -17.11 -10.85 -29.71
C ASP A 174 -15.58 -10.66 -29.78
N ILE A 175 -15.15 -9.65 -30.52
CA ILE A 175 -13.75 -9.22 -30.59
C ILE A 175 -13.56 -8.06 -29.64
N THR A 176 -12.58 -8.17 -28.75
CA THR A 176 -12.13 -7.08 -27.87
C THR A 176 -10.67 -6.75 -28.13
N LEU A 177 -10.37 -5.47 -28.29
CA LEU A 177 -9.01 -4.97 -28.38
C LEU A 177 -8.73 -4.13 -27.13
N GLY A 178 -7.70 -4.47 -26.39
CA GLY A 178 -7.24 -3.76 -25.21
C GLY A 178 -5.86 -3.13 -25.45
N ALA A 179 -5.66 -1.93 -24.92
CA ALA A 179 -4.36 -1.29 -24.85
C ALA A 179 -4.20 -0.70 -23.44
N SER A 180 -3.07 -1.00 -22.79
CA SER A 180 -2.75 -0.46 -21.48
C SER A 180 -1.40 0.24 -21.48
N ALA A 181 -1.27 1.24 -20.59
CA ALA A 181 -0.03 1.90 -20.30
C ALA A 181 0.11 2.02 -18.78
N SER A 182 1.25 1.53 -18.28
CA SER A 182 1.58 1.55 -16.85
C SER A 182 2.85 2.36 -16.63
N HIS A 183 2.77 3.37 -15.80
CA HIS A 183 3.90 4.20 -15.40
C HIS A 183 4.20 3.97 -13.91
N TYR A 184 5.47 3.71 -13.60
CA TYR A 184 5.97 3.54 -12.23
C TYR A 184 7.12 4.51 -11.98
N TYR A 185 7.09 5.09 -10.80
CA TYR A 185 8.17 5.92 -10.28
C TYR A 185 8.48 5.53 -8.84
N ASN A 186 9.77 5.42 -8.52
CA ASN A 186 10.24 5.19 -7.17
C ASN A 186 11.59 5.91 -6.98
N ASN A 187 11.74 6.63 -5.88
CA ASN A 187 12.96 7.37 -5.55
C ASN A 187 13.93 6.60 -4.63
N LEU A 188 13.86 5.26 -4.56
CA LEU A 188 14.76 4.43 -3.74
C LEU A 188 16.22 4.50 -4.18
N ASN A 189 16.46 4.64 -5.48
CA ASN A 189 17.78 4.82 -6.03
C ASN A 189 18.00 6.29 -6.41
N ASN A 190 19.22 6.79 -6.26
CA ASN A 190 19.60 8.16 -6.65
C ASN A 190 19.40 8.46 -8.15
N ASP A 191 19.22 7.44 -8.97
CA ASP A 191 18.72 7.56 -10.33
C ASP A 191 17.21 7.48 -10.32
N ASP A 192 16.53 8.46 -10.92
CA ASP A 192 15.07 8.50 -11.05
C ASP A 192 14.54 7.20 -11.65
N GLY A 193 14.11 6.29 -10.77
CA GLY A 193 13.56 4.98 -11.13
C GLY A 193 12.17 5.10 -11.73
N SER A 194 12.09 5.75 -12.90
CA SER A 194 10.84 5.89 -13.67
C SER A 194 10.88 4.96 -14.86
N PHE A 195 9.82 4.17 -15.04
CA PHE A 195 9.68 3.34 -16.23
C PHE A 195 8.22 3.30 -16.70
N LEU A 196 8.06 3.16 -18.00
CA LEU A 196 6.79 3.06 -18.68
C LEU A 196 6.70 1.69 -19.35
N LEU A 197 5.58 1.00 -19.17
CA LEU A 197 5.26 -0.26 -19.83
C LEU A 197 3.99 -0.07 -20.65
N GLY A 198 4.01 -0.57 -21.87
CA GLY A 198 2.85 -0.61 -22.75
C GLY A 198 2.49 -2.05 -23.08
N GLU A 199 1.19 -2.34 -23.09
CA GLU A 199 0.66 -3.65 -23.43
C GLU A 199 -0.50 -3.49 -24.42
N ALA A 200 -0.63 -4.43 -25.34
CA ALA A 200 -1.79 -4.51 -26.22
C ALA A 200 -2.26 -5.96 -26.32
N ASN A 201 -3.56 -6.15 -26.35
CA ASN A 201 -4.14 -7.47 -26.52
C ASN A 201 -5.33 -7.45 -27.46
N ILE A 202 -5.54 -8.59 -28.12
CA ILE A 202 -6.73 -8.88 -28.92
C ILE A 202 -7.32 -10.17 -28.39
N LYS A 203 -8.60 -10.12 -28.02
CA LYS A 203 -9.35 -11.27 -27.56
C LYS A 203 -10.50 -11.53 -28.52
N TYR A 204 -10.63 -12.77 -28.98
CA TYR A 204 -11.74 -13.26 -29.78
C TYR A 204 -12.45 -14.40 -29.06
N THR A 205 -13.77 -14.30 -28.89
CA THR A 205 -14.56 -15.35 -28.24
C THR A 205 -15.53 -15.96 -29.26
N TYR A 206 -15.49 -17.28 -29.43
CA TYR A 206 -16.39 -18.03 -30.28
C TYR A 206 -17.00 -19.20 -29.52
N LYS A 207 -18.28 -19.13 -29.26
CA LYS A 207 -19.03 -20.12 -28.46
C LYS A 207 -18.37 -20.37 -27.09
N ARG A 208 -17.68 -21.52 -26.91
CA ARG A 208 -16.99 -21.91 -25.69
C ARG A 208 -15.48 -21.67 -25.74
N TRP A 209 -14.97 -21.16 -26.87
CA TRP A 209 -13.55 -20.94 -27.07
C TRP A 209 -13.21 -19.46 -26.94
N SER A 210 -12.10 -19.19 -26.28
CA SER A 210 -11.56 -17.84 -26.19
C SER A 210 -10.09 -17.87 -26.61
N PHE A 211 -9.74 -17.02 -27.57
CA PHE A 211 -8.38 -16.86 -28.08
C PHE A 211 -7.90 -15.48 -27.69
N THR A 212 -6.75 -15.40 -27.06
CA THR A 212 -6.13 -14.12 -26.68
C THR A 212 -4.72 -14.09 -27.25
N LEU A 213 -4.41 -13.01 -27.93
CA LEU A 213 -3.05 -12.65 -28.36
C LEU A 213 -2.68 -11.39 -27.60
N SER A 214 -1.57 -11.43 -26.85
CA SER A 214 -1.04 -10.28 -26.11
C SER A 214 0.37 -9.95 -26.58
N CYS A 215 0.70 -8.67 -26.53
CA CYS A 215 2.03 -8.14 -26.73
C CYS A 215 2.33 -7.25 -25.55
N ASP A 216 3.34 -7.62 -24.79
CA ASP A 216 3.74 -6.94 -23.57
C ASP A 216 5.06 -6.18 -23.83
N ASN A 217 5.28 -5.11 -23.08
CA ASN A 217 6.54 -4.36 -23.10
C ASN A 217 6.83 -3.68 -24.45
N ILE A 218 5.86 -2.93 -24.95
CA ILE A 218 5.93 -2.29 -26.29
C ILE A 218 6.90 -1.08 -26.29
N PHE A 219 7.34 -0.58 -25.10
CA PHE A 219 8.26 0.57 -24.95
C PHE A 219 9.55 0.15 -24.28
#